data_dfecdfc5a25b595fe208392e6e76ef65
#
_entry.id   dfecdfc5a25b595fe208392e6e76ef65
#
_cell.length_a   1.000
_cell.length_b   1.000
_cell.length_c   1.000
_cell.angle_alpha   90.00
_cell.angle_beta   90.00
_cell.angle_gamma   90.00
#
_symmetry.space_group_name_H-M   'P 1'
#
loop_
_entity.id
_entity.type
_entity.pdbx_description
1 polymer ?
#
loop_
_entity_poly.entity_id
_entity_poly.type
_entity_poly.pdbx_seq_one_letter_code
_entity_poly.pdbx_strand_id
1 'polypeptide(L)'
;MARIVLVHATYETIGGGGVFSIALKRALESLGHEVVHVTMNPGRKGDMQRLLGEEGEFDEVLPRPLLEKLVAAVTRGRATKLRRLLLAKQEVRLAPRLLEKYNADLLVDSSSGYPIPLDIVYMHQPAIFALTRSSSPAAKLYLRLIMLAGRGVFGQPRIPLTNSTYTARLLVEIFPFLHGVRVLHPPVDYEYFSQASPDCSRKWAVTLTRIVRVKRLEALLAVAEKAPDWEIHLAGAVTTRDSRNYASWLEREARRRRLSNFHLHRNLSRRRILELFNKACAYIHPPFHEYFGIAVAEAMSAGLPPIVWREGGAWTDLVAPCCPQLGYRDPGEIPGRLEEAHARFSEYSRQARERASKFSYGEFREKLASIIDEALEGKGYH
;
A
#
# COMPACT_ATOMS: atom_id res chain seq x y z
N MET A 1 17.96 19.71 -13.83
CA MET A 1 17.08 20.15 -12.70
C MET A 1 15.75 20.54 -13.31
N ALA A 2 14.65 19.94 -12.86
CA ALA A 2 13.31 20.22 -13.35
C ALA A 2 12.41 20.65 -12.17
N ARG A 3 11.34 21.37 -12.48
CA ARG A 3 10.29 21.70 -11.51
C ARG A 3 9.10 20.77 -11.70
N ILE A 4 8.71 20.04 -10.65
CA ILE A 4 7.71 18.97 -10.70
C ILE A 4 6.57 19.30 -9.76
N VAL A 5 5.35 19.34 -10.27
CA VAL A 5 4.14 19.41 -9.44
C VAL A 5 3.76 17.99 -9.04
N LEU A 6 3.87 17.66 -7.75
CA LEU A 6 3.43 16.39 -7.17
C LEU A 6 2.05 16.55 -6.54
N VAL A 7 1.05 15.89 -7.09
CA VAL A 7 -0.31 15.90 -6.56
C VAL A 7 -0.57 14.62 -5.76
N HIS A 8 -1.05 14.79 -4.52
CA HIS A 8 -1.67 13.71 -3.75
C HIS A 8 -3.05 14.18 -3.27
N ALA A 9 -4.08 13.75 -3.97
CA ALA A 9 -5.42 14.34 -3.85
C ALA A 9 -5.98 14.35 -2.41
N THR A 10 -5.67 13.36 -1.57
CA THR A 10 -6.23 13.31 -0.22
C THR A 10 -5.39 12.52 0.79
N TYR A 11 -5.14 13.14 1.94
CA TYR A 11 -4.56 12.55 3.14
C TYR A 11 -5.62 12.29 4.24
N GLU A 12 -6.90 12.22 3.88
CA GLU A 12 -8.01 11.95 4.84
C GLU A 12 -7.76 10.68 5.66
N THR A 13 -7.12 9.68 5.06
CA THR A 13 -6.64 8.49 5.74
C THR A 13 -5.19 8.22 5.34
N ILE A 14 -4.28 8.38 6.28
CA ILE A 14 -2.87 8.07 6.01
C ILE A 14 -2.69 6.56 6.02
N GLY A 15 -2.29 6.04 4.88
CA GLY A 15 -1.98 4.64 4.63
C GLY A 15 -0.78 4.53 3.71
N GLY A 16 -0.56 3.35 3.11
CA GLY A 16 0.57 3.12 2.21
C GLY A 16 0.70 4.15 1.07
N GLY A 17 -0.42 4.67 0.55
CA GLY A 17 -0.40 5.71 -0.49
C GLY A 17 0.16 7.05 -0.02
N GLY A 18 -0.23 7.50 1.19
CA GLY A 18 0.32 8.74 1.75
C GLY A 18 1.81 8.62 2.10
N VAL A 19 2.21 7.48 2.67
CA VAL A 19 3.64 7.16 2.92
C VAL A 19 4.44 7.17 1.61
N PHE A 20 3.90 6.54 0.57
CA PHE A 20 4.51 6.53 -0.76
C PHE A 20 4.67 7.93 -1.34
N SER A 21 3.65 8.80 -1.24
CA SER A 21 3.73 10.17 -1.77
C SER A 21 4.86 10.97 -1.13
N ILE A 22 5.05 10.86 0.19
CA ILE A 22 6.17 11.50 0.89
C ILE A 22 7.52 10.91 0.45
N ALA A 23 7.61 9.59 0.34
CA ALA A 23 8.84 8.95 -0.15
C ALA A 23 9.16 9.36 -1.60
N LEU A 24 8.15 9.51 -2.45
CA LEU A 24 8.28 10.00 -3.82
C LEU A 24 8.77 11.45 -3.85
N LYS A 25 8.19 12.35 -3.03
CA LYS A 25 8.66 13.74 -2.88
C LYS A 25 10.15 13.78 -2.52
N ARG A 26 10.53 13.09 -1.46
CA ARG A 26 11.93 13.02 -1.00
C ARG A 26 12.88 12.49 -2.08
N ALA A 27 12.44 11.47 -2.81
CA ALA A 27 13.25 10.89 -3.88
C ALA A 27 13.47 11.89 -5.02
N LEU A 28 12.43 12.60 -5.46
CA LEU A 28 12.52 13.64 -6.47
C LEU A 28 13.44 14.79 -6.04
N GLU A 29 13.31 15.26 -4.79
CA GLU A 29 14.19 16.29 -4.21
C GLU A 29 15.65 15.81 -4.13
N SER A 30 15.87 14.55 -3.71
CA SER A 30 17.22 13.96 -3.64
C SER A 30 17.88 13.74 -5.01
N LEU A 31 17.08 13.73 -6.09
CA LEU A 31 17.55 13.72 -7.47
C LEU A 31 17.85 15.13 -8.02
N GLY A 32 17.67 16.17 -7.20
CA GLY A 32 17.95 17.55 -7.55
C GLY A 32 16.82 18.27 -8.28
N HIS A 33 15.59 17.77 -8.20
CA HIS A 33 14.41 18.44 -8.73
C HIS A 33 13.76 19.35 -7.70
N GLU A 34 13.13 20.44 -8.14
CA GLU A 34 12.25 21.27 -7.31
C GLU A 34 10.86 20.65 -7.30
N VAL A 35 10.31 20.34 -6.12
CA VAL A 35 9.02 19.67 -5.99
C VAL A 35 7.99 20.58 -5.33
N VAL A 36 6.92 20.89 -6.05
CA VAL A 36 5.74 21.59 -5.53
C VAL A 36 4.70 20.56 -5.11
N HIS A 37 4.52 20.38 -3.80
CA HIS A 37 3.62 19.36 -3.26
C HIS A 37 2.21 19.91 -3.04
N VAL A 38 1.24 19.36 -3.75
CA VAL A 38 -0.14 19.87 -3.83
C VAL A 38 -1.13 18.82 -3.33
N THR A 39 -2.13 19.25 -2.57
CA THR A 39 -3.24 18.39 -2.12
C THR A 39 -4.59 19.09 -2.21
N MET A 40 -5.69 18.36 -2.29
CA MET A 40 -7.05 18.89 -2.13
C MET A 40 -7.61 18.63 -0.72
N ASN A 41 -7.02 17.69 0.03
CA ASN A 41 -7.44 17.39 1.39
C ASN A 41 -6.24 16.96 2.23
N PRO A 42 -5.67 17.88 3.01
CA PRO A 42 -4.48 17.62 3.81
C PRO A 42 -4.71 16.65 4.99
N GLY A 43 -5.96 16.21 5.20
CA GLY A 43 -6.30 15.37 6.34
C GLY A 43 -6.41 16.16 7.65
N ARG A 44 -6.24 15.46 8.77
CA ARG A 44 -6.26 16.11 10.10
C ARG A 44 -4.89 16.62 10.46
N LYS A 45 -4.82 17.85 10.97
CA LYS A 45 -3.58 18.46 11.45
C LYS A 45 -2.90 17.53 12.49
N GLY A 46 -1.63 17.26 12.30
CA GLY A 46 -0.81 16.42 13.20
C GLY A 46 -0.90 14.90 12.92
N ASP A 47 -1.80 14.41 12.06
CA ASP A 47 -1.81 12.98 11.69
C ASP A 47 -0.58 12.62 10.84
N MET A 48 -0.14 13.51 9.96
CA MET A 48 1.09 13.37 9.18
C MET A 48 2.32 13.31 10.08
N GLN A 49 2.46 14.27 11.00
CA GLN A 49 3.57 14.32 11.95
C GLN A 49 3.62 13.08 12.85
N ARG A 50 2.45 12.61 13.33
CA ARG A 50 2.36 11.42 14.18
C ARG A 50 2.73 10.13 13.45
N LEU A 51 2.35 9.99 12.18
CA LEU A 51 2.49 8.75 11.41
C LEU A 51 3.77 8.70 10.59
N LEU A 52 4.29 9.84 10.16
CA LEU A 52 5.45 9.94 9.27
C LEU A 52 6.63 10.67 9.90
N GLY A 53 6.46 11.23 11.09
CA GLY A 53 7.51 12.01 11.78
C GLY A 53 7.78 13.37 11.14
N GLU A 54 6.90 13.83 10.22
CA GLU A 54 7.05 15.07 9.48
C GLU A 54 5.84 15.98 9.63
N GLU A 55 6.09 17.27 9.66
CA GLU A 55 5.05 18.27 9.43
C GLU A 55 4.71 18.21 7.94
N GLY A 56 3.46 17.80 7.64
CA GLY A 56 2.97 17.76 6.26
C GLY A 56 2.72 19.19 5.78
N GLU A 57 3.78 19.89 5.40
CA GLU A 57 3.66 21.16 4.69
C GLU A 57 3.37 20.87 3.23
N PHE A 58 2.31 21.47 2.75
CA PHE A 58 1.94 21.46 1.34
C PHE A 58 2.16 22.87 0.80
N ASP A 59 2.75 22.97 -0.38
CA ASP A 59 2.95 24.24 -1.05
C ASP A 59 1.61 24.85 -1.48
N GLU A 60 0.62 23.99 -1.75
CA GLU A 60 -0.74 24.45 -2.05
C GLU A 60 -1.81 23.44 -1.61
N VAL A 61 -2.91 23.95 -1.06
CA VAL A 61 -4.13 23.21 -0.81
C VAL A 61 -5.20 23.66 -1.78
N LEU A 62 -5.48 22.84 -2.79
CA LEU A 62 -6.46 23.11 -3.82
C LEU A 62 -7.92 22.98 -3.30
N PRO A 63 -8.86 23.71 -3.88
CA PRO A 63 -10.27 23.60 -3.51
C PRO A 63 -10.82 22.22 -3.90
N ARG A 64 -11.45 21.55 -2.94
CA ARG A 64 -12.20 20.31 -3.20
C ARG A 64 -13.45 20.60 -4.01
N PRO A 65 -13.83 19.74 -4.99
CA PRO A 65 -15.07 19.89 -5.73
C PRO A 65 -16.29 19.95 -4.81
N LEU A 66 -17.22 20.87 -5.06
CA LEU A 66 -18.45 21.00 -4.26
C LEU A 66 -19.23 19.67 -4.22
N LEU A 67 -19.37 19.03 -5.38
CA LEU A 67 -20.06 17.74 -5.50
C LEU A 67 -19.36 16.65 -4.66
N GLU A 68 -18.03 16.63 -4.59
CA GLU A 68 -17.29 15.67 -3.74
C GLU A 68 -17.61 15.91 -2.27
N LYS A 69 -17.64 17.17 -1.83
CA LYS A 69 -18.00 17.54 -0.45
C LYS A 69 -19.43 17.10 -0.11
N LEU A 70 -20.38 17.33 -1.02
CA LEU A 70 -21.78 16.90 -0.85
C LEU A 70 -21.89 15.37 -0.78
N VAL A 71 -21.23 14.65 -1.69
CA VAL A 71 -21.20 13.18 -1.67
C VAL A 71 -20.59 12.66 -0.38
N ALA A 72 -19.50 13.27 0.09
CA ALA A 72 -18.86 12.89 1.36
C ALA A 72 -19.80 13.06 2.56
N ALA A 73 -20.52 14.19 2.62
CA ALA A 73 -21.47 14.50 3.69
C ALA A 73 -22.66 13.54 3.69
N VAL A 74 -23.34 13.40 2.53
CA VAL A 74 -24.56 12.56 2.39
C VAL A 74 -24.27 11.09 2.64
N THR A 75 -23.16 10.59 2.13
CA THR A 75 -22.78 9.16 2.27
C THR A 75 -21.99 8.85 3.52
N ARG A 76 -21.74 9.84 4.38
CA ARG A 76 -20.85 9.73 5.55
C ARG A 76 -19.50 9.10 5.18
N GLY A 77 -18.96 9.51 4.05
CA GLY A 77 -17.67 9.04 3.54
C GLY A 77 -17.68 7.65 2.88
N ARG A 78 -18.83 6.97 2.78
CA ARG A 78 -18.91 5.59 2.25
C ARG A 78 -18.71 5.47 0.74
N ALA A 79 -19.08 6.49 -0.05
CA ALA A 79 -18.94 6.48 -1.51
C ALA A 79 -17.50 6.78 -1.98
N THR A 80 -16.52 6.11 -1.43
CA THR A 80 -15.09 6.42 -1.64
C THR A 80 -14.67 6.39 -3.12
N LYS A 81 -15.25 5.50 -3.93
CA LYS A 81 -14.92 5.36 -5.37
C LYS A 81 -15.40 6.56 -6.18
N LEU A 82 -16.63 7.00 -5.96
CA LEU A 82 -17.16 8.21 -6.62
C LEU A 82 -16.40 9.46 -6.16
N ARG A 83 -16.10 9.59 -4.88
CA ARG A 83 -15.30 10.70 -4.34
C ARG A 83 -13.93 10.79 -5.02
N ARG A 84 -13.23 9.66 -5.14
CA ARG A 84 -11.94 9.59 -5.85
C ARG A 84 -12.06 9.98 -7.32
N LEU A 85 -13.11 9.57 -7.99
CA LEU A 85 -13.38 9.99 -9.38
C LEU A 85 -13.57 11.51 -9.49
N LEU A 86 -14.32 12.12 -8.56
CA LEU A 86 -14.53 13.56 -8.55
C LEU A 86 -13.24 14.34 -8.26
N LEU A 87 -12.37 13.83 -7.38
CA LEU A 87 -11.04 14.39 -7.14
C LEU A 87 -10.16 14.26 -8.39
N ALA A 88 -10.12 13.08 -9.03
CA ALA A 88 -9.40 12.87 -10.29
C ALA A 88 -9.87 13.80 -11.42
N LYS A 89 -11.19 14.02 -11.53
CA LYS A 89 -11.75 15.00 -12.48
C LYS A 89 -11.28 16.42 -12.20
N GLN A 90 -11.22 16.81 -10.93
CA GLN A 90 -10.73 18.14 -10.55
C GLN A 90 -9.24 18.28 -10.85
N GLU A 91 -8.46 17.24 -10.64
CA GLU A 91 -7.03 17.21 -10.92
C GLU A 91 -6.77 17.42 -12.42
N VAL A 92 -7.41 16.63 -13.28
CA VAL A 92 -7.31 16.81 -14.76
C VAL A 92 -7.68 18.24 -15.16
N ARG A 93 -8.74 18.81 -14.56
CA ARG A 93 -9.16 20.20 -14.87
C ARG A 93 -8.13 21.24 -14.43
N LEU A 94 -7.46 21.02 -13.31
CA LEU A 94 -6.50 21.98 -12.74
C LEU A 94 -5.09 21.82 -13.27
N ALA A 95 -4.76 20.67 -13.85
CA ALA A 95 -3.41 20.34 -14.32
C ALA A 95 -2.76 21.42 -15.20
N PRO A 96 -3.42 21.98 -16.25
CA PRO A 96 -2.82 23.02 -17.08
C PRO A 96 -2.49 24.30 -16.28
N ARG A 97 -3.39 24.69 -15.36
CA ARG A 97 -3.17 25.88 -14.50
C ARG A 97 -2.04 25.67 -13.50
N LEU A 98 -1.87 24.46 -12.98
CA LEU A 98 -0.78 24.15 -12.05
C LEU A 98 0.57 24.17 -12.78
N LEU A 99 0.65 23.60 -13.96
CA LEU A 99 1.84 23.64 -14.80
C LEU A 99 2.24 25.07 -15.15
N GLU A 100 1.28 25.91 -15.56
CA GLU A 100 1.50 27.32 -15.86
C GLU A 100 1.89 28.13 -14.61
N LYS A 101 1.12 28.01 -13.52
CA LYS A 101 1.33 28.77 -12.27
C LYS A 101 2.72 28.59 -11.69
N TYR A 102 3.20 27.35 -11.72
CA TYR A 102 4.50 26.99 -11.14
C TYR A 102 5.63 26.93 -12.18
N ASN A 103 5.33 27.23 -13.47
CA ASN A 103 6.26 27.01 -14.57
C ASN A 103 6.91 25.62 -14.46
N ALA A 104 6.07 24.60 -14.29
CA ALA A 104 6.50 23.25 -14.00
C ALA A 104 6.69 22.42 -15.28
N ASP A 105 7.75 21.61 -15.27
CA ASP A 105 8.09 20.73 -16.39
C ASP A 105 7.20 19.49 -16.43
N LEU A 106 6.78 18.96 -15.26
CA LEU A 106 6.00 17.72 -15.13
C LEU A 106 4.93 17.84 -14.05
N LEU A 107 3.82 17.12 -14.24
CA LEU A 107 2.83 16.85 -13.24
C LEU A 107 2.78 15.36 -12.92
N VAL A 108 2.94 15.00 -11.65
CA VAL A 108 2.95 13.63 -11.13
C VAL A 108 1.79 13.45 -10.17
N ASP A 109 0.85 12.56 -10.49
CA ASP A 109 -0.17 12.13 -9.54
C ASP A 109 0.31 10.87 -8.80
N SER A 110 0.24 10.92 -7.48
CA SER A 110 0.62 9.82 -6.58
C SER A 110 -0.56 9.18 -5.84
N SER A 111 -1.80 9.48 -6.21
CA SER A 111 -2.97 9.08 -5.42
C SER A 111 -4.10 8.44 -6.20
N SER A 112 -4.10 8.54 -7.52
CA SER A 112 -5.21 8.09 -8.33
C SER A 112 -5.40 6.56 -8.27
N GLY A 113 -6.64 6.15 -8.25
CA GLY A 113 -7.04 4.77 -8.51
C GLY A 113 -7.67 4.62 -9.89
N TYR A 114 -7.56 5.66 -10.72
CA TYR A 114 -8.08 5.74 -12.09
C TYR A 114 -6.99 6.20 -13.05
N PRO A 115 -6.94 5.67 -14.28
CA PRO A 115 -6.07 6.23 -15.32
C PRO A 115 -6.63 7.59 -15.77
N ILE A 116 -5.81 8.63 -15.66
CA ILE A 116 -6.15 9.99 -16.06
C ILE A 116 -5.05 10.57 -16.97
N PRO A 117 -5.37 11.42 -17.97
CA PRO A 117 -4.43 11.87 -18.98
C PRO A 117 -3.48 12.96 -18.43
N LEU A 118 -2.55 12.57 -17.57
CA LEU A 118 -1.49 13.41 -17.03
C LEU A 118 -0.11 12.88 -17.42
N ASP A 119 0.97 13.61 -17.07
CA ASP A 119 2.33 13.19 -17.44
C ASP A 119 2.68 11.84 -16.79
N ILE A 120 2.64 11.76 -15.46
CA ILE A 120 2.92 10.53 -14.71
C ILE A 120 1.76 10.28 -13.74
N VAL A 121 1.20 9.07 -13.77
CA VAL A 121 0.11 8.68 -12.86
C VAL A 121 0.49 7.38 -12.16
N TYR A 122 0.63 7.45 -10.84
CA TYR A 122 0.92 6.28 -10.01
C TYR A 122 -0.36 5.71 -9.40
N MET A 123 -0.78 4.56 -9.89
CA MET A 123 -2.01 3.88 -9.48
C MET A 123 -1.72 2.77 -8.46
N HIS A 124 -2.03 3.02 -7.19
CA HIS A 124 -1.81 2.03 -6.12
C HIS A 124 -2.68 0.79 -6.23
N GLN A 125 -3.88 0.98 -6.76
CA GLN A 125 -4.88 -0.08 -6.97
C GLN A 125 -5.98 0.44 -7.89
N PRO A 126 -6.60 -0.39 -8.71
CA PRO A 126 -7.79 0.02 -9.46
C PRO A 126 -8.92 0.32 -8.47
N ALA A 127 -9.39 1.58 -8.44
CA ALA A 127 -10.40 2.01 -7.47
C ALA A 127 -11.69 1.20 -7.54
N ILE A 128 -12.01 0.64 -8.70
CA ILE A 128 -13.24 -0.12 -8.99
C ILE A 128 -13.09 -1.62 -8.93
N PHE A 129 -11.89 -2.16 -8.66
CA PHE A 129 -11.64 -3.63 -8.67
C PHE A 129 -12.66 -4.45 -7.88
N ALA A 130 -12.98 -4.04 -6.66
CA ALA A 130 -13.98 -4.75 -5.86
C ALA A 130 -15.39 -4.74 -6.45
N LEU A 131 -15.72 -3.76 -7.31
CA LEU A 131 -17.00 -3.70 -8.02
C LEU A 131 -17.00 -4.63 -9.23
N THR A 132 -15.86 -4.76 -9.94
CA THR A 132 -15.76 -5.65 -11.11
C THR A 132 -15.90 -7.13 -10.71
N ARG A 133 -15.50 -7.50 -9.51
CA ARG A 133 -15.56 -8.85 -8.95
C ARG A 133 -16.86 -9.15 -8.20
N SER A 134 -17.78 -8.18 -8.09
CA SER A 134 -19.03 -8.34 -7.33
C SER A 134 -20.14 -8.95 -8.21
N SER A 135 -20.82 -9.97 -7.68
CA SER A 135 -22.05 -10.49 -8.26
C SER A 135 -23.30 -9.65 -7.98
N SER A 136 -23.23 -8.73 -7.01
CA SER A 136 -24.36 -7.90 -6.59
C SER A 136 -24.88 -6.98 -7.71
N PRO A 137 -26.20 -6.98 -8.01
CA PRO A 137 -26.79 -6.07 -8.99
C PRO A 137 -26.54 -4.59 -8.67
N ALA A 138 -26.60 -4.22 -7.38
CA ALA A 138 -26.33 -2.86 -6.93
C ALA A 138 -24.87 -2.45 -7.19
N ALA A 139 -23.90 -3.36 -6.97
CA ALA A 139 -22.50 -3.09 -7.27
C ALA A 139 -22.26 -2.96 -8.78
N LYS A 140 -22.91 -3.76 -9.60
CA LYS A 140 -22.85 -3.67 -11.07
C LYS A 140 -23.45 -2.37 -11.58
N LEU A 141 -24.61 -1.94 -11.05
CA LEU A 141 -25.20 -0.65 -11.37
C LEU A 141 -24.27 0.50 -10.96
N TYR A 142 -23.70 0.44 -9.74
CA TYR A 142 -22.76 1.45 -9.27
C TYR A 142 -21.49 1.52 -10.13
N LEU A 143 -20.98 0.37 -10.57
CA LEU A 143 -19.85 0.32 -11.51
C LEU A 143 -20.21 1.03 -12.84
N ARG A 144 -21.38 0.73 -13.41
CA ARG A 144 -21.85 1.40 -14.65
C ARG A 144 -21.93 2.91 -14.48
N LEU A 145 -22.45 3.39 -13.35
CA LEU A 145 -22.52 4.84 -13.04
C LEU A 145 -21.12 5.47 -12.92
N ILE A 146 -20.16 4.78 -12.26
CA ILE A 146 -18.77 5.24 -12.18
C ILE A 146 -18.15 5.30 -13.58
N MET A 147 -18.34 4.27 -14.42
CA MET A 147 -17.78 4.23 -15.77
C MET A 147 -18.39 5.33 -16.66
N LEU A 148 -19.69 5.57 -16.53
CA LEU A 148 -20.35 6.67 -17.25
C LEU A 148 -19.86 8.05 -16.79
N ALA A 149 -19.77 8.27 -15.48
CA ALA A 149 -19.27 9.52 -14.90
C ALA A 149 -17.78 9.77 -15.19
N GLY A 150 -17.03 8.70 -15.44
CA GLY A 150 -15.62 8.73 -15.82
C GLY A 150 -15.35 9.04 -17.30
N ARG A 151 -16.37 9.05 -18.16
CA ARG A 151 -16.24 9.47 -19.56
C ARG A 151 -15.71 10.91 -19.64
N GLY A 152 -14.63 11.10 -20.41
CA GLY A 152 -13.92 12.40 -20.49
C GLY A 152 -13.02 12.72 -19.28
N VAL A 153 -12.86 11.78 -18.34
CA VAL A 153 -11.87 11.84 -17.24
C VAL A 153 -10.85 10.74 -17.40
N PHE A 154 -11.31 9.51 -17.70
CA PHE A 154 -10.40 8.40 -17.97
C PHE A 154 -9.66 8.62 -19.29
N GLY A 155 -8.36 8.43 -19.22
CA GLY A 155 -7.49 8.57 -20.37
C GLY A 155 -6.15 7.91 -20.10
N GLN A 156 -5.38 7.73 -21.18
CA GLN A 156 -4.02 7.18 -21.12
C GLN A 156 -3.09 8.21 -20.47
N PRO A 157 -2.47 7.93 -19.31
CA PRO A 157 -1.34 8.73 -18.82
C PRO A 157 -0.17 8.61 -19.80
N ARG A 158 0.66 9.63 -19.89
CA ARG A 158 1.87 9.52 -20.69
C ARG A 158 2.81 8.43 -20.16
N ILE A 159 2.99 8.37 -18.83
CA ILE A 159 3.69 7.28 -18.15
C ILE A 159 2.80 6.73 -17.04
N PRO A 160 2.08 5.63 -17.27
CA PRO A 160 1.30 4.96 -16.25
C PRO A 160 2.19 4.09 -15.36
N LEU A 161 2.19 4.37 -14.05
CA LEU A 161 2.95 3.63 -13.05
C LEU A 161 2.03 2.88 -12.07
N THR A 162 2.56 1.80 -11.52
CA THR A 162 1.88 1.06 -10.46
C THR A 162 2.87 0.35 -9.53
N ASN A 163 2.36 -0.19 -8.42
CA ASN A 163 3.15 -0.72 -7.31
C ASN A 163 3.57 -2.19 -7.44
N SER A 164 3.01 -2.94 -8.37
CA SER A 164 3.34 -4.37 -8.53
C SER A 164 2.92 -4.92 -9.89
N THR A 165 3.52 -6.03 -10.29
CA THR A 165 3.13 -6.81 -11.48
C THR A 165 1.67 -7.26 -11.41
N TYR A 166 1.19 -7.63 -10.21
CA TYR A 166 -0.21 -7.98 -9.98
C TYR A 166 -1.14 -6.81 -10.29
N THR A 167 -0.84 -5.62 -9.76
CA THR A 167 -1.65 -4.42 -10.00
C THR A 167 -1.61 -3.99 -11.46
N ALA A 168 -0.46 -4.11 -12.14
CA ALA A 168 -0.35 -3.82 -13.57
C ALA A 168 -1.31 -4.66 -14.41
N ARG A 169 -1.38 -5.98 -14.16
CA ARG A 169 -2.32 -6.89 -14.82
C ARG A 169 -3.78 -6.48 -14.58
N LEU A 170 -4.13 -6.17 -13.33
CA LEU A 170 -5.48 -5.73 -12.99
C LEU A 170 -5.87 -4.42 -13.67
N LEU A 171 -4.95 -3.47 -13.77
CA LEU A 171 -5.21 -2.19 -14.43
C LEU A 171 -5.53 -2.37 -15.90
N VAL A 172 -4.76 -3.19 -16.63
CA VAL A 172 -4.99 -3.47 -18.05
C VAL A 172 -6.28 -4.30 -18.24
N GLU A 173 -6.59 -5.25 -17.36
CA GLU A 173 -7.86 -6.01 -17.38
C GLU A 173 -9.09 -5.07 -17.24
N ILE A 174 -9.01 -4.11 -16.32
CA ILE A 174 -10.13 -3.22 -15.97
C ILE A 174 -10.26 -2.05 -16.94
N PHE A 175 -9.14 -1.55 -17.44
CA PHE A 175 -9.03 -0.43 -18.38
C PHE A 175 -8.28 -0.87 -19.65
N PRO A 176 -8.97 -1.55 -20.61
CA PRO A 176 -8.30 -2.15 -21.77
C PRO A 176 -7.61 -1.14 -22.72
N PHE A 177 -7.92 0.15 -22.59
CA PHE A 177 -7.23 1.21 -23.33
C PHE A 177 -5.86 1.56 -22.74
N LEU A 178 -5.58 1.11 -21.51
CA LEU A 178 -4.34 1.42 -20.83
C LEU A 178 -3.21 0.51 -21.34
N HIS A 179 -2.13 1.13 -21.81
CA HIS A 179 -0.94 0.43 -22.30
C HIS A 179 0.33 1.00 -21.68
N GLY A 180 1.45 0.29 -21.79
CA GLY A 180 2.74 0.72 -21.28
C GLY A 180 2.80 0.86 -19.75
N VAL A 181 1.94 0.16 -18.99
CA VAL A 181 1.95 0.22 -17.52
C VAL A 181 3.27 -0.33 -16.99
N ARG A 182 4.01 0.51 -16.27
CA ARG A 182 5.30 0.16 -15.68
C ARG A 182 5.16 -0.06 -14.17
N VAL A 183 5.97 -0.97 -13.66
CA VAL A 183 6.01 -1.26 -12.23
C VAL A 183 7.16 -0.47 -11.59
N LEU A 184 6.80 0.46 -10.73
CA LEU A 184 7.70 1.12 -9.79
C LEU A 184 7.29 0.69 -8.38
N HIS A 185 7.97 -0.30 -7.83
CA HIS A 185 7.66 -0.80 -6.49
C HIS A 185 7.83 0.30 -5.45
N PRO A 186 6.95 0.43 -4.45
CA PRO A 186 7.14 1.40 -3.39
C PRO A 186 8.41 1.09 -2.58
N PRO A 187 9.12 2.11 -2.10
CA PRO A 187 10.31 1.90 -1.29
C PRO A 187 9.95 1.27 0.05
N VAL A 188 10.81 0.35 0.48
CA VAL A 188 10.76 -0.30 1.79
C VAL A 188 11.91 0.21 2.63
N ASP A 189 11.69 0.39 3.92
CA ASP A 189 12.74 0.79 4.85
C ASP A 189 13.68 -0.37 5.18
N TYR A 190 14.37 -0.82 4.13
CA TYR A 190 15.26 -1.98 4.18
C TYR A 190 16.40 -1.77 5.18
N GLU A 191 17.03 -0.60 5.17
CA GLU A 191 18.18 -0.27 6.01
C GLU A 191 17.82 -0.34 7.50
N TYR A 192 16.62 0.07 7.86
CA TYR A 192 16.15 0.00 9.24
C TYR A 192 15.84 -1.43 9.67
N PHE A 193 15.05 -2.16 8.88
CA PHE A 193 14.60 -3.49 9.28
C PHE A 193 15.67 -4.56 9.08
N SER A 194 16.66 -4.36 8.19
CA SER A 194 17.78 -5.28 8.02
C SER A 194 18.70 -5.37 9.25
N GLN A 195 18.61 -4.40 10.18
CA GLN A 195 19.30 -4.45 11.48
C GLN A 195 18.73 -5.52 12.42
N ALA A 196 17.57 -6.10 12.10
CA ALA A 196 17.01 -7.19 12.89
C ALA A 196 17.92 -8.42 12.85
N SER A 197 17.97 -9.13 13.98
CA SER A 197 18.62 -10.42 14.13
C SER A 197 17.61 -11.41 14.74
N PRO A 198 16.70 -11.97 13.91
CA PRO A 198 15.64 -12.84 14.39
C PRO A 198 16.19 -14.09 15.08
N ASP A 199 15.65 -14.37 16.26
CA ASP A 199 15.96 -15.58 17.04
C ASP A 199 14.84 -16.61 16.87
N CYS A 200 15.11 -17.62 16.05
CA CYS A 200 14.16 -18.70 15.77
C CYS A 200 14.19 -19.84 16.83
N SER A 201 14.83 -19.64 17.96
CA SER A 201 14.77 -20.59 19.09
C SER A 201 13.37 -20.69 19.68
N ARG A 202 12.56 -19.63 19.47
CA ARG A 202 11.15 -19.54 19.88
C ARG A 202 10.25 -19.60 18.66
N LYS A 203 9.19 -20.38 18.72
CA LYS A 203 8.19 -20.46 17.65
C LYS A 203 7.23 -19.25 17.69
N TRP A 204 7.75 -18.07 17.35
CA TRP A 204 6.95 -16.84 17.26
C TRP A 204 6.65 -16.49 15.80
N ALA A 205 5.39 -16.27 15.51
CA ALA A 205 4.94 -15.77 14.21
C ALA A 205 4.30 -14.39 14.36
N VAL A 206 4.68 -13.46 13.50
CA VAL A 206 4.25 -12.06 13.57
C VAL A 206 3.42 -11.69 12.35
N THR A 207 2.38 -10.90 12.57
CA THR A 207 1.62 -10.19 11.55
C THR A 207 1.68 -8.69 11.85
N LEU A 208 2.08 -7.88 10.88
CA LEU A 208 2.04 -6.42 10.96
C LEU A 208 1.04 -5.87 9.94
N THR A 209 -0.06 -5.26 10.39
CA THR A 209 -1.07 -4.67 9.50
C THR A 209 -1.99 -3.71 10.24
N ARG A 210 -2.78 -2.90 9.51
CA ARG A 210 -3.88 -2.15 10.13
C ARG A 210 -4.95 -3.10 10.65
N ILE A 211 -5.44 -2.87 11.87
CA ILE A 211 -6.47 -3.73 12.47
C ILE A 211 -7.85 -3.30 11.95
N VAL A 212 -8.21 -3.87 10.80
CA VAL A 212 -9.49 -3.60 10.11
C VAL A 212 -10.07 -4.90 9.55
N ARG A 213 -11.42 -5.03 9.52
CA ARG A 213 -12.11 -6.27 9.14
C ARG A 213 -11.76 -6.78 7.75
N VAL A 214 -11.50 -5.89 6.79
CA VAL A 214 -11.12 -6.26 5.43
C VAL A 214 -9.83 -7.09 5.37
N LYS A 215 -8.97 -7.00 6.39
CA LYS A 215 -7.73 -7.80 6.51
C LYS A 215 -7.95 -9.22 7.04
N ARG A 216 -9.18 -9.62 7.38
CA ARG A 216 -9.56 -10.98 7.81
C ARG A 216 -8.67 -11.56 8.90
N LEU A 217 -8.38 -10.74 9.92
CA LEU A 217 -7.45 -11.09 11.00
C LEU A 217 -7.95 -12.20 11.92
N GLU A 218 -9.23 -12.53 11.87
CA GLU A 218 -9.81 -13.71 12.51
C GLU A 218 -9.18 -15.02 12.08
N ALA A 219 -8.57 -15.07 10.89
CA ALA A 219 -7.81 -16.23 10.43
C ALA A 219 -6.63 -16.58 11.35
N LEU A 220 -6.03 -15.56 12.00
CA LEU A 220 -4.93 -15.77 12.95
C LEU A 220 -5.38 -16.48 14.23
N LEU A 221 -6.65 -16.32 14.64
CA LEU A 221 -7.21 -17.08 15.77
C LEU A 221 -7.29 -18.57 15.42
N ALA A 222 -7.69 -18.89 14.18
CA ALA A 222 -7.71 -20.28 13.72
C ALA A 222 -6.30 -20.87 13.59
N VAL A 223 -5.29 -20.05 13.24
CA VAL A 223 -3.88 -20.46 13.25
C VAL A 223 -3.42 -20.75 14.68
N ALA A 224 -3.68 -19.86 15.64
CA ALA A 224 -3.33 -20.05 17.05
C ALA A 224 -3.96 -21.33 17.64
N GLU A 225 -5.20 -21.64 17.25
CA GLU A 225 -5.90 -22.86 17.68
C GLU A 225 -5.27 -24.14 17.12
N LYS A 226 -4.80 -24.11 15.85
CA LYS A 226 -4.23 -25.26 15.16
C LYS A 226 -2.71 -25.41 15.33
N ALA A 227 -2.05 -24.39 15.83
CA ALA A 227 -0.60 -24.37 16.07
C ALA A 227 -0.32 -23.96 17.54
N PRO A 228 -0.67 -24.80 18.53
CA PRO A 228 -0.59 -24.44 19.95
C PRO A 228 0.84 -24.20 20.44
N ASP A 229 1.84 -24.74 19.77
CA ASP A 229 3.26 -24.54 20.09
C ASP A 229 3.82 -23.21 19.54
N TRP A 230 3.02 -22.47 18.76
CA TRP A 230 3.40 -21.19 18.19
C TRP A 230 2.75 -20.02 18.93
N GLU A 231 3.53 -19.01 19.26
CA GLU A 231 3.03 -17.73 19.75
C GLU A 231 2.68 -16.84 18.56
N ILE A 232 1.40 -16.47 18.42
CA ILE A 232 0.89 -15.69 17.28
C ILE A 232 0.75 -14.23 17.70
N HIS A 233 1.59 -13.38 17.17
CA HIS A 233 1.64 -11.95 17.48
C HIS A 233 1.03 -11.12 16.36
N LEU A 234 -0.10 -10.45 16.63
CA LEU A 234 -0.71 -9.47 15.74
C LEU A 234 -0.36 -8.06 16.20
N ALA A 235 0.44 -7.33 15.44
CA ALA A 235 0.74 -5.93 15.68
C ALA A 235 0.05 -5.04 14.63
N GLY A 236 -0.53 -3.91 15.07
CA GLY A 236 -1.15 -3.03 14.11
C GLY A 236 -1.71 -1.72 14.61
N ALA A 237 -1.98 -0.83 13.65
CA ALA A 237 -2.57 0.47 13.92
C ALA A 237 -4.07 0.36 14.21
N VAL A 238 -4.48 1.00 15.31
CA VAL A 238 -5.85 1.11 15.79
C VAL A 238 -6.18 2.59 15.94
N THR A 239 -6.67 3.22 14.87
CA THR A 239 -6.86 4.68 14.79
C THR A 239 -8.33 5.10 14.78
N THR A 240 -9.25 4.25 14.31
CA THR A 240 -10.68 4.55 14.19
C THR A 240 -11.51 3.83 15.27
N ARG A 241 -12.77 4.25 15.46
CA ARG A 241 -13.73 3.54 16.35
C ARG A 241 -13.93 2.10 15.87
N ASP A 242 -14.06 1.89 14.55
CA ASP A 242 -14.29 0.56 14.00
C ASP A 242 -13.07 -0.35 14.20
N SER A 243 -11.85 0.18 14.05
CA SER A 243 -10.63 -0.58 14.33
C SER A 243 -10.49 -0.93 15.82
N ARG A 244 -10.88 -0.03 16.74
CA ARG A 244 -10.92 -0.32 18.18
C ARG A 244 -11.92 -1.43 18.50
N ASN A 245 -13.12 -1.35 17.94
CA ASN A 245 -14.17 -2.37 18.15
C ASN A 245 -13.72 -3.74 17.61
N TYR A 246 -13.07 -3.77 16.45
CA TYR A 246 -12.58 -5.02 15.87
C TYR A 246 -11.41 -5.62 16.67
N ALA A 247 -10.44 -4.79 17.10
CA ALA A 247 -9.37 -5.24 17.99
C ALA A 247 -9.93 -5.86 19.28
N SER A 248 -10.87 -5.17 19.93
CA SER A 248 -11.51 -5.69 21.16
C SER A 248 -12.35 -6.94 20.91
N TRP A 249 -12.93 -7.09 19.72
CA TRP A 249 -13.60 -8.33 19.33
C TRP A 249 -12.62 -9.49 19.18
N LEU A 250 -11.48 -9.28 18.50
CA LEU A 250 -10.43 -10.30 18.38
C LEU A 250 -9.93 -10.79 19.74
N GLU A 251 -9.67 -9.87 20.68
CA GLU A 251 -9.24 -10.24 22.04
C GLU A 251 -10.32 -11.02 22.83
N ARG A 252 -11.59 -10.62 22.72
CA ARG A 252 -12.69 -11.37 23.36
C ARG A 252 -12.84 -12.76 22.76
N GLU A 253 -12.71 -12.87 21.44
CA GLU A 253 -12.83 -14.14 20.73
C GLU A 253 -11.67 -15.08 21.07
N ALA A 254 -10.44 -14.56 21.18
CA ALA A 254 -9.29 -15.33 21.65
C ALA A 254 -9.51 -15.89 23.06
N ARG A 255 -10.01 -15.04 23.99
CA ARG A 255 -10.36 -15.49 25.37
C ARG A 255 -11.47 -16.54 25.36
N ARG A 256 -12.52 -16.34 24.55
CA ARG A 256 -13.63 -17.29 24.42
C ARG A 256 -13.15 -18.67 23.96
N ARG A 257 -12.19 -18.71 23.04
CA ARG A 257 -11.54 -19.92 22.53
C ARG A 257 -10.41 -20.44 23.42
N ARG A 258 -10.09 -19.75 24.53
CA ARG A 258 -8.99 -20.08 25.45
C ARG A 258 -7.62 -20.13 24.76
N LEU A 259 -7.37 -19.23 23.80
CA LEU A 259 -6.10 -19.13 23.09
C LEU A 259 -5.12 -18.29 23.93
N SER A 260 -4.25 -18.95 24.69
CA SER A 260 -3.21 -18.28 25.48
C SER A 260 -2.04 -17.82 24.63
N ASN A 261 -1.90 -18.39 23.43
CA ASN A 261 -0.82 -18.16 22.46
C ASN A 261 -1.16 -17.10 21.39
N PHE A 262 -2.24 -16.32 21.57
CA PHE A 262 -2.58 -15.20 20.66
C PHE A 262 -2.39 -13.86 21.36
N HIS A 263 -1.54 -12.99 20.80
CA HIS A 263 -1.16 -11.71 21.37
C HIS A 263 -1.47 -10.56 20.39
N LEU A 264 -2.25 -9.58 20.85
CA LEU A 264 -2.59 -8.40 20.07
C LEU A 264 -1.86 -7.17 20.60
N HIS A 265 -1.07 -6.52 19.75
CA HIS A 265 -0.28 -5.33 20.04
C HIS A 265 -0.84 -4.13 19.26
N ARG A 266 -1.23 -3.07 19.97
CA ARG A 266 -1.83 -1.87 19.39
C ARG A 266 -0.83 -0.74 19.28
N ASN A 267 -0.73 -0.13 18.11
CA ASN A 267 0.03 1.11 17.89
C ASN A 267 1.49 1.05 18.38
N LEU A 268 2.17 -0.05 18.08
CA LEU A 268 3.60 -0.17 18.41
C LEU A 268 4.40 0.90 17.67
N SER A 269 5.43 1.43 18.34
CA SER A 269 6.46 2.25 17.69
C SER A 269 7.32 1.37 16.76
N ARG A 270 8.00 2.00 15.80
CA ARG A 270 8.92 1.30 14.88
C ARG A 270 9.96 0.47 15.64
N ARG A 271 10.54 1.01 16.71
CA ARG A 271 11.49 0.31 17.58
C ARG A 271 10.87 -0.96 18.18
N ARG A 272 9.63 -0.87 18.68
CA ARG A 272 8.92 -2.04 19.23
C ARG A 272 8.57 -3.09 18.18
N ILE A 273 8.32 -2.67 16.94
CA ILE A 273 8.14 -3.59 15.81
C ILE A 273 9.46 -4.33 15.53
N LEU A 274 10.59 -3.63 15.50
CA LEU A 274 11.91 -4.25 15.32
C LEU A 274 12.24 -5.24 16.44
N GLU A 275 11.95 -4.88 17.70
CA GLU A 275 12.11 -5.77 18.86
C GLU A 275 11.23 -7.03 18.74
N LEU A 276 10.02 -6.90 18.18
CA LEU A 276 9.12 -8.02 17.92
C LEU A 276 9.66 -8.91 16.79
N PHE A 277 10.18 -8.32 15.72
CA PHE A 277 10.80 -9.04 14.62
C PHE A 277 12.06 -9.82 15.08
N ASN A 278 12.87 -9.27 15.99
CA ASN A 278 14.02 -9.97 16.57
C ASN A 278 13.67 -11.27 17.32
N LYS A 279 12.42 -11.39 17.78
CA LYS A 279 11.95 -12.58 18.52
C LYS A 279 11.17 -13.55 17.64
N ALA A 280 10.89 -13.17 16.39
CA ALA A 280 10.03 -13.92 15.51
C ALA A 280 10.81 -14.88 14.63
N CYS A 281 10.16 -15.98 14.25
CA CYS A 281 10.66 -17.01 13.36
C CYS A 281 9.96 -17.00 12.00
N ALA A 282 8.80 -16.39 11.89
CA ALA A 282 8.04 -16.27 10.66
C ALA A 282 7.16 -15.02 10.65
N TYR A 283 6.82 -14.58 9.45
CA TYR A 283 5.83 -13.55 9.23
C TYR A 283 4.59 -14.17 8.55
N ILE A 284 3.40 -13.95 9.11
CA ILE A 284 2.14 -14.38 8.49
C ILE A 284 1.43 -13.17 7.89
N HIS A 285 1.19 -13.21 6.58
CA HIS A 285 0.28 -12.28 5.95
C HIS A 285 -1.13 -12.90 5.89
N PRO A 286 -2.18 -12.24 6.45
CA PRO A 286 -3.54 -12.78 6.46
C PRO A 286 -4.08 -13.01 5.04
N PRO A 287 -5.16 -13.84 4.85
CA PRO A 287 -5.71 -14.18 3.55
C PRO A 287 -6.45 -12.99 2.92
N PHE A 288 -5.69 -12.07 2.37
CA PHE A 288 -6.15 -10.85 1.75
C PHE A 288 -5.31 -10.51 0.52
N HIS A 289 -5.96 -10.01 -0.53
CA HIS A 289 -5.27 -9.52 -1.72
C HIS A 289 -4.48 -8.26 -1.37
N GLU A 290 -3.17 -8.38 -1.25
CA GLU A 290 -2.29 -7.24 -1.06
C GLU A 290 -1.77 -6.78 -2.41
N TYR A 291 -1.88 -5.49 -2.70
CA TYR A 291 -1.44 -4.95 -3.99
C TYR A 291 0.08 -4.91 -4.14
N PHE A 292 0.82 -4.70 -3.07
CA PHE A 292 2.28 -4.91 -3.00
C PHE A 292 2.69 -5.61 -1.71
N GLY A 293 2.38 -5.03 -0.54
CA GLY A 293 2.68 -5.62 0.76
C GLY A 293 3.93 -5.04 1.43
N ILE A 294 3.96 -3.72 1.66
CA ILE A 294 5.10 -3.05 2.33
C ILE A 294 5.47 -3.76 3.62
N ALA A 295 4.49 -4.11 4.48
CA ALA A 295 4.77 -4.81 5.74
C ALA A 295 5.34 -6.23 5.56
N VAL A 296 5.01 -6.92 4.46
CA VAL A 296 5.64 -8.19 4.08
C VAL A 296 7.10 -7.96 3.73
N ALA A 297 7.38 -6.95 2.90
CA ALA A 297 8.74 -6.62 2.50
C ALA A 297 9.60 -6.11 3.67
N GLU A 298 9.02 -5.36 4.62
CA GLU A 298 9.68 -4.96 5.87
C GLU A 298 10.06 -6.18 6.73
N ALA A 299 9.14 -7.15 6.87
CA ALA A 299 9.41 -8.39 7.58
C ALA A 299 10.49 -9.24 6.87
N MET A 300 10.45 -9.29 5.53
CA MET A 300 11.49 -9.93 4.72
C MET A 300 12.85 -9.23 4.88
N SER A 301 12.88 -7.90 4.97
CA SER A 301 14.09 -7.13 5.26
C SER A 301 14.68 -7.50 6.62
N ALA A 302 13.82 -7.73 7.62
CA ALA A 302 14.21 -8.25 8.91
C ALA A 302 14.70 -9.72 8.88
N GLY A 303 14.54 -10.41 7.77
CA GLY A 303 14.91 -11.82 7.60
C GLY A 303 13.84 -12.80 8.09
N LEU A 304 12.59 -12.38 8.20
CA LEU A 304 11.49 -13.28 8.56
C LEU A 304 10.97 -14.02 7.32
N PRO A 305 10.92 -15.36 7.33
CA PRO A 305 10.27 -16.16 6.30
C PRO A 305 8.81 -15.75 6.11
N PRO A 306 8.37 -15.30 4.89
CA PRO A 306 7.06 -14.73 4.67
C PRO A 306 6.03 -15.79 4.25
N ILE A 307 5.03 -16.05 5.07
CA ILE A 307 3.90 -16.93 4.76
C ILE A 307 2.76 -16.06 4.22
N VAL A 308 2.46 -16.16 2.93
CA VAL A 308 1.50 -15.25 2.26
C VAL A 308 0.44 -16.00 1.46
N TRP A 309 -0.70 -15.35 1.28
CA TRP A 309 -1.74 -15.80 0.36
C TRP A 309 -1.24 -15.79 -1.09
N ARG A 310 -1.46 -16.90 -1.85
CA ARG A 310 -0.97 -17.06 -3.23
C ARG A 310 -1.70 -16.20 -4.27
N GLU A 311 -2.05 -14.98 -3.90
CA GLU A 311 -2.61 -13.97 -4.81
C GLU A 311 -2.26 -12.57 -4.33
N GLY A 312 -2.05 -11.65 -5.27
CA GLY A 312 -1.67 -10.28 -4.99
C GLY A 312 -0.19 -10.00 -5.21
N GLY A 313 0.20 -8.73 -5.08
CA GLY A 313 1.57 -8.27 -5.28
C GLY A 313 2.55 -8.84 -4.25
N ALA A 314 2.10 -9.05 -3.02
CA ALA A 314 2.91 -9.72 -2.00
C ALA A 314 3.34 -11.14 -2.44
N TRP A 315 2.46 -11.84 -3.14
CA TRP A 315 2.81 -13.13 -3.73
C TRP A 315 3.67 -12.97 -4.97
N THR A 316 3.17 -12.27 -6.00
CA THR A 316 3.82 -12.23 -7.33
C THR A 316 5.18 -11.57 -7.32
N ASP A 317 5.33 -10.51 -6.53
CA ASP A 317 6.53 -9.67 -6.58
C ASP A 317 7.48 -9.91 -5.40
N LEU A 318 6.99 -10.35 -4.26
CA LEU A 318 7.84 -10.57 -3.07
C LEU A 318 8.20 -12.03 -2.87
N VAL A 319 7.19 -12.91 -2.68
CA VAL A 319 7.41 -14.25 -2.12
C VAL A 319 7.60 -15.34 -3.16
N ALA A 320 6.80 -15.38 -4.23
CA ALA A 320 6.92 -16.41 -5.26
C ALA A 320 8.33 -16.50 -5.90
N PRO A 321 9.06 -15.39 -6.11
CA PRO A 321 10.41 -15.45 -6.68
C PRO A 321 11.49 -16.01 -5.78
N CYS A 322 11.28 -16.09 -4.47
CA CYS A 322 12.31 -16.53 -3.51
C CYS A 322 11.88 -17.70 -2.61
N CYS A 323 10.63 -17.68 -2.13
CA CYS A 323 10.13 -18.63 -1.14
C CYS A 323 8.77 -19.22 -1.55
N PRO A 324 8.62 -19.82 -2.76
CA PRO A 324 7.31 -20.26 -3.28
C PRO A 324 6.62 -21.31 -2.42
N GLN A 325 7.38 -22.05 -1.59
CA GLN A 325 6.86 -23.06 -0.67
C GLN A 325 6.03 -22.43 0.46
N LEU A 326 6.32 -21.16 0.83
CA LEU A 326 5.64 -20.48 1.92
C LEU A 326 4.32 -19.81 1.51
N GLY A 327 3.91 -19.95 0.25
CA GLY A 327 2.59 -19.52 -0.18
C GLY A 327 1.49 -20.50 0.24
N TYR A 328 0.29 -19.98 0.57
CA TYR A 328 -0.88 -20.79 0.91
C TYR A 328 -2.13 -20.35 0.12
N ARG A 329 -3.10 -21.25 -0.05
CA ARG A 329 -4.42 -20.98 -0.67
C ARG A 329 -5.58 -21.21 0.28
N ASP A 330 -5.33 -21.92 1.37
CA ASP A 330 -6.27 -22.12 2.46
C ASP A 330 -5.60 -21.75 3.79
N PRO A 331 -6.25 -20.98 4.68
CA PRO A 331 -5.68 -20.65 5.99
C PRO A 331 -5.31 -21.89 6.84
N GLY A 332 -5.92 -23.03 6.55
CA GLY A 332 -5.58 -24.31 7.19
C GLY A 332 -4.19 -24.84 6.84
N GLU A 333 -3.57 -24.33 5.77
CA GLU A 333 -2.18 -24.68 5.41
C GLU A 333 -1.13 -23.92 6.24
N ILE A 334 -1.51 -22.81 6.90
CA ILE A 334 -0.56 -21.93 7.59
C ILE A 334 0.24 -22.69 8.67
N PRO A 335 -0.33 -23.55 9.53
CA PRO A 335 0.44 -24.31 10.50
C PRO A 335 1.57 -25.14 9.88
N GLY A 336 1.29 -25.83 8.77
CA GLY A 336 2.33 -26.57 8.03
C GLY A 336 3.41 -25.67 7.44
N ARG A 337 3.03 -24.45 6.97
CA ARG A 337 3.99 -23.45 6.47
C ARG A 337 4.85 -22.86 7.59
N LEU A 338 4.33 -22.76 8.80
CA LEU A 338 5.09 -22.34 9.99
C LEU A 338 6.17 -23.36 10.32
N GLU A 339 5.84 -24.66 10.34
CA GLU A 339 6.85 -25.71 10.59
C GLU A 339 7.90 -25.76 9.46
N GLU A 340 7.51 -25.62 8.21
CA GLU A 340 8.42 -25.50 7.06
C GLU A 340 9.36 -24.29 7.20
N ALA A 341 8.83 -23.12 7.57
CA ALA A 341 9.59 -21.91 7.79
C ALA A 341 10.59 -22.05 8.95
N HIS A 342 10.19 -22.73 10.03
CA HIS A 342 11.03 -23.01 11.18
C HIS A 342 12.17 -23.98 10.83
N ALA A 343 11.83 -25.10 10.19
CA ALA A 343 12.80 -26.15 9.83
C ALA A 343 13.91 -25.63 8.88
N ARG A 344 13.57 -24.69 8.01
CA ARG A 344 14.51 -24.12 7.01
C ARG A 344 14.75 -22.63 7.23
N PHE A 345 14.70 -22.17 8.48
CA PHE A 345 14.75 -20.75 8.82
C PHE A 345 15.93 -20.02 8.18
N SER A 346 17.15 -20.52 8.36
CA SER A 346 18.37 -19.85 7.86
C SER A 346 18.34 -19.66 6.34
N GLU A 347 17.80 -20.63 5.62
CA GLU A 347 17.69 -20.56 4.15
C GLU A 347 16.66 -19.50 3.73
N TYR A 348 15.43 -19.58 4.26
CA TYR A 348 14.37 -18.64 3.93
C TYR A 348 14.68 -17.23 4.41
N SER A 349 15.33 -17.08 5.56
CA SER A 349 15.78 -15.78 6.08
C SER A 349 16.74 -15.09 5.10
N ARG A 350 17.74 -15.81 4.60
CA ARG A 350 18.68 -15.29 3.61
C ARG A 350 17.97 -14.91 2.31
N GLN A 351 17.13 -15.81 1.77
CA GLN A 351 16.36 -15.56 0.53
C GLN A 351 15.41 -14.36 0.67
N ALA A 352 14.75 -14.22 1.83
CA ALA A 352 13.85 -13.10 2.12
C ALA A 352 14.61 -11.76 2.12
N ARG A 353 15.76 -11.68 2.81
CA ARG A 353 16.59 -10.46 2.84
C ARG A 353 17.10 -10.08 1.45
N GLU A 354 17.64 -11.05 0.71
CA GLU A 354 18.13 -10.84 -0.66
C GLU A 354 17.03 -10.34 -1.58
N ARG A 355 15.82 -10.90 -1.44
CA ARG A 355 14.67 -10.41 -2.23
C ARG A 355 14.25 -9.00 -1.81
N ALA A 356 14.15 -8.73 -0.51
CA ALA A 356 13.71 -7.45 0.03
C ALA A 356 14.67 -6.30 -0.31
N SER A 357 15.98 -6.54 -0.43
CA SER A 357 16.96 -5.50 -0.79
C SER A 357 16.65 -4.83 -2.12
N LYS A 358 16.02 -5.55 -3.07
CA LYS A 358 15.60 -5.03 -4.39
C LYS A 358 14.47 -3.99 -4.32
N PHE A 359 13.94 -3.73 -3.14
CA PHE A 359 12.87 -2.77 -2.88
C PHE A 359 13.33 -1.66 -1.91
N SER A 360 14.64 -1.54 -1.66
CA SER A 360 15.20 -0.48 -0.85
C SER A 360 14.90 0.91 -1.42
N TYR A 361 15.07 1.94 -0.62
CA TYR A 361 14.91 3.32 -1.07
C TYR A 361 15.90 3.67 -2.19
N GLY A 362 17.14 3.14 -2.16
CA GLY A 362 18.13 3.32 -3.22
C GLY A 362 17.64 2.79 -4.55
N GLU A 363 17.20 1.54 -4.60
CA GLU A 363 16.63 0.91 -5.80
C GLU A 363 15.40 1.65 -6.35
N PHE A 364 14.54 2.13 -5.46
CA PHE A 364 13.39 2.95 -5.85
C PHE A 364 13.83 4.25 -6.51
N ARG A 365 14.80 4.95 -5.90
CA ARG A 365 15.34 6.23 -6.38
C ARG A 365 15.99 6.10 -7.76
N GLU A 366 16.79 5.05 -7.99
CA GLU A 366 17.43 4.80 -9.28
C GLU A 366 16.41 4.55 -10.39
N LYS A 367 15.40 3.72 -10.14
CA LYS A 367 14.31 3.47 -11.09
C LYS A 367 13.48 4.72 -11.37
N LEU A 368 13.22 5.52 -10.34
CA LEU A 368 12.50 6.78 -10.46
C LEU A 368 13.30 7.76 -11.33
N ALA A 369 14.61 7.88 -11.15
CA ALA A 369 15.46 8.76 -11.95
C ALA A 369 15.30 8.48 -13.44
N SER A 370 15.44 7.22 -13.86
CA SER A 370 15.26 6.81 -15.27
C SER A 370 13.87 7.16 -15.82
N ILE A 371 12.82 7.03 -15.01
CA ILE A 371 11.45 7.37 -15.40
C ILE A 371 11.28 8.88 -15.59
N ILE A 372 11.87 9.68 -14.71
CA ILE A 372 11.78 11.14 -14.77
C ILE A 372 12.59 11.67 -15.94
N ASP A 373 13.80 11.14 -16.19
CA ASP A 373 14.63 11.54 -17.34
C ASP A 373 13.90 11.30 -18.66
N GLU A 374 13.31 10.12 -18.85
CA GLU A 374 12.47 9.81 -20.01
C GLU A 374 11.26 10.75 -20.12
N ALA A 375 10.63 11.07 -18.98
CA ALA A 375 9.49 12.00 -18.96
C ALA A 375 9.90 13.41 -19.40
N LEU A 376 11.09 13.86 -19.07
CA LEU A 376 11.60 15.18 -19.45
C LEU A 376 12.04 15.21 -20.92
N GLU A 377 12.76 14.20 -21.39
CA GLU A 377 13.22 14.09 -22.79
C GLU A 377 12.04 14.12 -23.78
N GLY A 378 10.97 13.41 -23.49
CA GLY A 378 9.78 13.36 -24.36
C GLY A 378 8.98 14.68 -24.44
N LYS A 379 9.31 15.73 -23.68
CA LYS A 379 8.75 17.09 -23.81
C LYS A 379 9.60 18.01 -24.66
N GLY A 380 10.84 17.65 -24.96
CA GLY A 380 11.78 18.50 -25.74
C GLY A 380 11.56 18.46 -27.27
N TYR A 381 10.55 17.77 -27.78
CA TYR A 381 10.26 17.59 -29.19
C TYR A 381 8.89 18.11 -29.68
N HIS A 382 8.32 19.11 -28.98
CA HIS A 382 7.09 19.77 -29.47
C HIS A 382 7.23 21.29 -29.45
#